data_c4d3cdab298760b071dd3aa567647b97
#
_entry.id   c4d3cdab298760b071dd3aa567647b97
#
_cell.length_a   1.000
_cell.length_b   1.000
_cell.length_c   1.000
_cell.angle_alpha   90.00
_cell.angle_beta   90.00
_cell.angle_gamma   90.00
#
_symmetry.space_group_name_H-M   'P 1'
#
loop_
_entity.id
_entity.type
_entity.pdbx_description
1 polymer ?
#
loop_
_entity_poly.entity_id
_entity_poly.type
_entity_poly.pdbx_seq_one_letter_code
_entity_poly.pdbx_strand_id
1 'polypeptide(L)'
;MKFISRENIDCQKWDDLVAKTTGASVFSLSSYLDEIAENWMVYVDENYTKGIAVPFAVRLGVKTCYTPIFITNLEWLGENVDDLVQFSMEVKDLFPIGNFCLRQPLVELNSEEFIEQIIPSDSNLSLGSQAKRMINKSEKQAYRITYTSNKAEIFSLIRSELLPKISSLSEASIQRLEKSMDKMSERGHLQVLSVFQGEQCLGGLLLIDFNQTVLYLKGAFTDEAKKNGAMYAAMNSAIQQAKLAGKNFDFGGSRVEGVRHFNLQLGGMDRVYYYHQWDNSPFWYRWVKQLRKALRN
;
A
#
# COMPACT_ATOMS: atom_id res chain seq x y z
N MET A 1 6.34 0.52 26.74
CA MET A 1 6.22 -0.21 25.45
C MET A 1 7.51 -0.94 25.14
N LYS A 2 7.53 -1.91 24.23
CA LYS A 2 8.72 -2.67 23.85
C LYS A 2 8.63 -3.19 22.40
N PHE A 3 9.80 -3.42 21.81
CA PHE A 3 9.89 -4.15 20.55
C PHE A 3 9.72 -5.65 20.80
N ILE A 4 8.81 -6.27 20.05
CA ILE A 4 8.57 -7.72 20.07
C ILE A 4 8.82 -8.25 18.65
N SER A 5 9.74 -9.22 18.52
CA SER A 5 10.04 -9.87 17.24
C SER A 5 8.90 -10.79 16.80
N ARG A 6 8.76 -11.00 15.48
CA ARG A 6 7.64 -11.71 14.84
C ARG A 6 7.30 -13.04 15.51
N GLU A 7 8.29 -13.83 15.88
CA GLU A 7 8.12 -15.15 16.49
C GLU A 7 7.50 -15.12 17.90
N ASN A 8 7.54 -13.95 18.57
CA ASN A 8 7.00 -13.75 19.92
C ASN A 8 5.73 -12.89 19.95
N ILE A 9 5.22 -12.46 18.77
CA ILE A 9 4.00 -11.68 18.69
C ILE A 9 2.79 -12.58 18.87
N ASP A 10 1.90 -12.20 19.78
CA ASP A 10 0.54 -12.73 19.79
C ASP A 10 -0.24 -12.12 18.61
N CYS A 11 -0.22 -12.83 17.47
CA CYS A 11 -0.83 -12.33 16.23
C CYS A 11 -2.33 -12.09 16.34
N GLN A 12 -3.04 -12.85 17.18
CA GLN A 12 -4.47 -12.62 17.37
C GLN A 12 -4.72 -11.27 18.06
N LYS A 13 -4.00 -10.99 19.15
CA LYS A 13 -4.11 -9.69 19.84
C LYS A 13 -3.66 -8.54 18.95
N TRP A 14 -2.61 -8.75 18.17
CA TRP A 14 -2.13 -7.73 17.23
C TRP A 14 -3.15 -7.43 16.13
N ASP A 15 -3.69 -8.46 15.46
CA ASP A 15 -4.69 -8.29 14.41
C ASP A 15 -6.01 -7.72 14.98
N ASP A 16 -6.37 -8.05 16.23
CA ASP A 16 -7.50 -7.44 16.94
C ASP A 16 -7.28 -5.95 17.19
N LEU A 17 -6.06 -5.52 17.57
CA LEU A 17 -5.71 -4.10 17.71
C LEU A 17 -5.86 -3.39 16.37
N VAL A 18 -5.32 -3.98 15.29
CA VAL A 18 -5.45 -3.42 13.92
C VAL A 18 -6.93 -3.27 13.55
N ALA A 19 -7.72 -4.30 13.75
CA ALA A 19 -9.15 -4.30 13.39
C ALA A 19 -9.98 -3.29 14.21
N LYS A 20 -9.62 -3.03 15.47
CA LYS A 20 -10.31 -2.08 16.36
C LYS A 20 -9.88 -0.64 16.15
N THR A 21 -8.69 -0.40 15.60
CA THR A 21 -8.20 0.96 15.37
C THR A 21 -8.91 1.58 14.18
N THR A 22 -9.68 2.65 14.44
CA THR A 22 -10.40 3.37 13.38
C THR A 22 -9.45 3.90 12.30
N GLY A 23 -9.72 3.55 11.05
CA GLY A 23 -8.92 3.98 9.90
C GLY A 23 -7.58 3.25 9.75
N ALA A 24 -7.33 2.20 10.55
CA ALA A 24 -6.16 1.37 10.35
C ALA A 24 -6.23 0.63 9.00
N SER A 25 -5.08 0.56 8.35
CA SER A 25 -4.92 -0.08 7.05
C SER A 25 -4.67 -1.59 7.19
N VAL A 26 -5.03 -2.34 6.16
CA VAL A 26 -4.65 -3.74 5.99
C VAL A 26 -3.14 -3.97 6.06
N PHE A 27 -2.33 -2.94 5.79
CA PHE A 27 -0.87 -3.01 5.79
C PHE A 27 -0.25 -3.39 7.13
N SER A 28 -1.00 -3.17 8.22
CA SER A 28 -0.58 -3.53 9.58
C SER A 28 -0.99 -4.94 10.01
N LEU A 29 -1.82 -5.66 9.24
CA LEU A 29 -2.20 -7.05 9.56
C LEU A 29 -0.99 -7.99 9.52
N SER A 30 -0.91 -8.90 10.48
CA SER A 30 0.15 -9.90 10.57
C SER A 30 0.28 -10.72 9.29
N SER A 31 -0.84 -11.18 8.74
CA SER A 31 -0.90 -11.99 7.52
C SER A 31 -0.48 -11.23 6.25
N TYR A 32 -0.62 -9.89 6.22
CA TYR A 32 -0.13 -9.07 5.13
C TYR A 32 1.38 -8.86 5.25
N LEU A 33 1.85 -8.51 6.46
CA LEU A 33 3.26 -8.28 6.74
C LEU A 33 4.12 -9.52 6.55
N ASP A 34 3.62 -10.71 6.92
CA ASP A 34 4.33 -11.99 6.74
C ASP A 34 4.70 -12.28 5.28
N GLU A 35 3.88 -11.85 4.33
CA GLU A 35 4.13 -12.08 2.90
C GLU A 35 4.93 -10.94 2.26
N ILE A 36 4.72 -9.68 2.68
CA ILE A 36 5.27 -8.51 2.01
C ILE A 36 6.62 -8.07 2.60
N ALA A 37 6.82 -8.15 3.91
CA ALA A 37 8.06 -7.77 4.55
C ALA A 37 9.10 -8.91 4.51
N GLU A 38 10.40 -8.57 4.52
CA GLU A 38 11.46 -9.57 4.70
C GLU A 38 11.48 -10.07 6.14
N ASN A 39 11.39 -9.15 7.07
CA ASN A 39 11.20 -9.37 8.49
C ASN A 39 10.34 -8.22 9.02
N TRP A 40 9.68 -8.44 10.13
CA TRP A 40 8.97 -7.40 10.84
C TRP A 40 8.88 -7.68 12.33
N MET A 41 8.64 -6.65 13.09
CA MET A 41 8.37 -6.70 14.52
C MET A 41 7.32 -5.65 14.86
N VAL A 42 6.87 -5.62 16.08
CA VAL A 42 5.97 -4.60 16.59
C VAL A 42 6.62 -3.84 17.74
N TYR A 43 6.33 -2.55 17.85
CA TYR A 43 6.51 -1.77 19.05
C TYR A 43 5.14 -1.62 19.71
N VAL A 44 4.93 -2.25 20.86
CA VAL A 44 3.60 -2.47 21.42
C VAL A 44 3.63 -2.46 22.94
N ASP A 45 2.53 -2.10 23.59
CA ASP A 45 2.33 -2.26 25.04
C ASP A 45 2.01 -3.71 25.40
N GLU A 46 2.06 -4.05 26.69
CA GLU A 46 1.86 -5.43 27.17
C GLU A 46 0.47 -6.00 26.85
N ASN A 47 -0.54 -5.13 26.77
CA ASN A 47 -1.91 -5.51 26.57
C ASN A 47 -2.38 -5.44 25.11
N TYR A 48 -1.49 -5.06 24.16
CA TYR A 48 -1.82 -4.83 22.75
C TYR A 48 -2.96 -3.82 22.58
N THR A 49 -2.90 -2.70 23.31
CA THR A 49 -3.88 -1.61 23.19
C THR A 49 -3.43 -0.50 22.27
N LYS A 50 -2.11 -0.39 22.03
CA LYS A 50 -1.49 0.57 21.13
C LYS A 50 -0.14 0.06 20.63
N GLY A 51 0.26 0.50 19.45
CA GLY A 51 1.54 0.11 18.88
C GLY A 51 1.70 0.42 17.40
N ILE A 52 2.82 -0.04 16.83
CA ILE A 52 3.12 0.13 15.41
C ILE A 52 3.90 -1.08 14.89
N ALA A 53 3.63 -1.48 13.66
CA ALA A 53 4.43 -2.47 12.94
C ALA A 53 5.70 -1.83 12.37
N VAL A 54 6.82 -2.56 12.43
CA VAL A 54 8.12 -2.10 11.96
C VAL A 54 8.74 -3.16 11.05
N PRO A 55 8.51 -3.08 9.74
CA PRO A 55 9.21 -3.91 8.77
C PRO A 55 10.69 -3.57 8.71
N PHE A 56 11.54 -4.59 8.57
CA PHE A 56 12.98 -4.38 8.47
C PHE A 56 13.69 -5.44 7.63
N ALA A 57 14.88 -5.10 7.19
CA ALA A 57 15.81 -6.01 6.54
C ALA A 57 17.15 -6.04 7.28
N VAL A 58 17.88 -7.14 7.14
CA VAL A 58 19.25 -7.25 7.67
C VAL A 58 20.21 -7.42 6.52
N ARG A 59 21.20 -6.55 6.43
CA ARG A 59 22.25 -6.61 5.41
C ARG A 59 23.61 -6.48 6.07
N LEU A 60 24.45 -7.51 5.92
CA LEU A 60 25.76 -7.55 6.57
C LEU A 60 25.69 -7.27 8.09
N GLY A 61 24.69 -7.82 8.78
CA GLY A 61 24.47 -7.60 10.21
C GLY A 61 23.86 -6.24 10.60
N VAL A 62 23.71 -5.30 9.67
CA VAL A 62 23.08 -4.01 9.92
C VAL A 62 21.58 -4.10 9.64
N LYS A 63 20.76 -3.76 10.65
CA LYS A 63 19.32 -3.70 10.52
C LYS A 63 18.90 -2.38 9.85
N THR A 64 18.00 -2.48 8.89
CA THR A 64 17.40 -1.33 8.20
C THR A 64 15.89 -1.40 8.34
N CYS A 65 15.28 -0.43 9.02
CA CYS A 65 13.84 -0.23 9.02
C CYS A 65 13.41 0.37 7.67
N TYR A 66 12.37 -0.16 7.06
CA TYR A 66 11.92 0.31 5.74
C TYR A 66 10.43 0.09 5.52
N THR A 67 9.85 0.81 4.57
CA THR A 67 8.50 0.53 4.08
C THR A 67 8.60 -0.40 2.87
N PRO A 68 8.07 -1.63 2.97
CA PRO A 68 8.06 -2.58 1.86
C PRO A 68 7.30 -2.04 0.64
N ILE A 69 7.68 -2.52 -0.56
CA ILE A 69 6.86 -2.31 -1.76
C ILE A 69 5.45 -2.89 -1.53
N PHE A 70 4.42 -2.22 -2.02
CA PHE A 70 3.00 -2.50 -1.79
C PHE A 70 2.48 -2.12 -0.39
N ILE A 71 3.25 -1.35 0.37
CA ILE A 71 2.78 -0.62 1.54
C ILE A 71 2.98 0.88 1.24
N THR A 72 1.94 1.68 1.36
CA THR A 72 2.05 3.14 1.16
C THR A 72 2.65 3.78 2.40
N ASN A 73 2.04 3.55 3.53
CA ASN A 73 2.49 3.98 4.84
C ASN A 73 1.95 3.01 5.90
N LEU A 74 2.58 3.01 7.06
CA LEU A 74 2.07 2.39 8.27
C LEU A 74 1.51 3.47 9.20
N GLU A 75 0.79 3.07 10.21
CA GLU A 75 0.18 3.99 11.15
C GLU A 75 0.41 3.54 12.59
N TRP A 76 0.36 4.49 13.51
CA TRP A 76 0.21 4.19 14.92
C TRP A 76 -1.19 3.65 15.18
N LEU A 77 -1.28 2.54 15.85
CA LEU A 77 -2.50 1.88 16.25
C LEU A 77 -2.87 2.27 17.69
N GLY A 78 -4.17 2.38 17.98
CA GLY A 78 -4.69 2.85 19.26
C GLY A 78 -4.84 4.37 19.32
N GLU A 79 -5.46 4.85 20.41
CA GLU A 79 -5.90 6.24 20.51
C GLU A 79 -4.81 7.23 20.94
N ASN A 80 -3.80 6.80 21.71
CA ASN A 80 -2.79 7.67 22.28
C ASN A 80 -1.51 7.65 21.44
N VAL A 81 -1.16 8.80 20.87
CA VAL A 81 0.06 9.01 20.06
C VAL A 81 1.26 9.55 20.84
N ASP A 82 1.13 9.79 22.15
CA ASP A 82 2.22 10.39 22.97
C ASP A 82 3.48 9.52 22.98
N ASP A 83 3.31 8.19 22.86
CA ASP A 83 4.43 7.25 22.80
C ASP A 83 5.21 7.32 21.47
N LEU A 84 4.74 8.05 20.45
CA LEU A 84 5.49 8.24 19.19
C LEU A 84 6.82 8.94 19.41
N VAL A 85 6.93 9.82 20.41
CA VAL A 85 8.21 10.48 20.75
C VAL A 85 9.20 9.42 21.25
N GLN A 86 8.79 8.58 22.19
CA GLN A 86 9.62 7.48 22.68
C GLN A 86 9.98 6.50 21.57
N PHE A 87 8.99 6.10 20.75
CA PHE A 87 9.21 5.25 19.59
C PHE A 87 10.26 5.86 18.65
N SER A 88 10.20 7.17 18.37
CA SER A 88 11.13 7.85 17.46
C SER A 88 12.59 7.81 17.92
N MET A 89 12.83 7.79 19.24
CA MET A 89 14.17 7.62 19.83
C MET A 89 14.61 6.15 19.76
N GLU A 90 13.79 5.24 20.25
CA GLU A 90 14.13 3.82 20.35
C GLU A 90 14.28 3.13 18.98
N VAL A 91 13.53 3.57 17.96
CA VAL A 91 13.64 2.97 16.61
C VAL A 91 14.99 3.27 15.96
N LYS A 92 15.59 4.45 16.22
CA LYS A 92 16.95 4.81 15.73
C LYS A 92 18.04 3.98 16.38
N ASP A 93 17.86 3.67 17.66
CA ASP A 93 18.84 2.87 18.41
C ASP A 93 18.83 1.41 17.93
N LEU A 94 17.65 0.86 17.64
CA LEU A 94 17.50 -0.51 17.18
C LEU A 94 17.83 -0.66 15.67
N PHE A 95 17.55 0.35 14.87
CA PHE A 95 17.75 0.37 13.43
C PHE A 95 18.68 1.51 13.01
N PRO A 96 19.99 1.25 12.85
CA PRO A 96 20.95 2.28 12.42
C PRO A 96 20.59 2.97 11.10
N ILE A 97 19.78 2.33 10.26
CA ILE A 97 19.30 2.89 9.00
C ILE A 97 17.78 2.83 8.99
N GLY A 98 17.13 3.90 8.54
CA GLY A 98 15.69 3.94 8.32
C GLY A 98 15.32 4.69 7.04
N ASN A 99 14.29 4.16 6.37
CA ASN A 99 13.56 4.79 5.27
C ASN A 99 12.10 4.34 5.35
N PHE A 100 11.32 5.01 6.18
CA PHE A 100 10.07 4.51 6.73
C PHE A 100 8.94 5.51 6.52
N CYS A 101 7.83 5.08 5.94
CA CYS A 101 6.65 5.91 5.71
C CYS A 101 5.60 5.68 6.79
N LEU A 102 5.17 6.75 7.43
CA LEU A 102 4.14 6.75 8.47
C LEU A 102 3.04 7.76 8.17
N ARG A 103 1.84 7.47 8.64
CA ARG A 103 0.73 8.43 8.59
C ARG A 103 0.96 9.61 9.53
N GLN A 104 1.60 9.37 10.67
CA GLN A 104 1.92 10.40 11.66
C GLN A 104 3.38 10.87 11.51
N PRO A 105 3.67 12.16 11.76
CA PRO A 105 5.04 12.65 11.81
C PRO A 105 5.74 12.13 13.08
N LEU A 106 7.04 11.84 12.96
CA LEU A 106 7.92 11.55 14.09
C LEU A 106 8.73 12.81 14.41
N VAL A 107 8.46 13.44 15.53
CA VAL A 107 8.99 14.77 15.89
C VAL A 107 10.52 14.80 15.93
N GLU A 108 11.16 13.72 16.38
CA GLU A 108 12.62 13.61 16.54
C GLU A 108 13.34 13.18 15.25
N LEU A 109 12.63 13.08 14.12
CA LEU A 109 13.19 12.66 12.84
C LEU A 109 12.92 13.69 11.76
N ASN A 110 13.90 13.88 10.87
CA ASN A 110 13.64 14.61 9.63
C ASN A 110 12.57 13.85 8.83
N SER A 111 11.53 14.56 8.45
CA SER A 111 10.44 14.03 7.66
C SER A 111 10.23 14.85 6.40
N GLU A 112 9.90 14.15 5.33
CA GLU A 112 9.42 14.72 4.07
C GLU A 112 7.93 14.39 3.93
N GLU A 113 7.12 15.38 3.60
CA GLU A 113 5.69 15.17 3.34
C GLU A 113 5.48 14.53 1.97
N PHE A 114 4.78 13.41 1.98
CA PHE A 114 4.29 12.75 0.77
C PHE A 114 2.77 12.82 0.73
N ILE A 115 2.22 12.66 -0.46
CA ILE A 115 0.78 12.81 -0.69
C ILE A 115 0.21 11.53 -1.27
N GLU A 116 -0.86 11.06 -0.69
CA GLU A 116 -1.74 10.02 -1.22
C GLU A 116 -3.14 10.62 -1.49
N GLN A 117 -4.03 9.91 -2.15
CA GLN A 117 -5.38 10.38 -2.38
C GLN A 117 -6.39 9.43 -1.77
N ILE A 118 -7.44 10.02 -1.18
CA ILE A 118 -8.57 9.31 -0.60
C ILE A 118 -9.88 9.98 -1.02
N ILE A 119 -10.96 9.22 -1.11
CA ILE A 119 -12.33 9.72 -1.18
C ILE A 119 -13.01 9.33 0.12
N PRO A 120 -13.31 10.27 1.04
CA PRO A 120 -14.08 9.99 2.24
C PRO A 120 -15.49 9.50 1.90
N SER A 121 -16.04 8.61 2.72
CA SER A 121 -17.37 8.02 2.52
C SER A 121 -18.50 9.05 2.48
N ASP A 122 -18.36 10.12 3.25
CA ASP A 122 -19.33 11.23 3.38
C ASP A 122 -19.12 12.36 2.37
N SER A 123 -18.01 12.34 1.59
CA SER A 123 -17.72 13.38 0.62
C SER A 123 -18.65 13.32 -0.61
N ASN A 124 -18.93 14.46 -1.23
CA ASN A 124 -19.58 14.52 -2.53
C ASN A 124 -18.57 14.17 -3.63
N LEU A 125 -18.84 13.09 -4.37
CA LEU A 125 -17.98 12.68 -5.48
C LEU A 125 -18.12 13.65 -6.65
N SER A 126 -17.03 14.30 -7.06
CA SER A 126 -16.95 15.17 -8.22
C SER A 126 -15.90 14.70 -9.20
N LEU A 127 -16.32 14.17 -10.33
CA LEU A 127 -15.42 13.75 -11.40
C LEU A 127 -14.90 14.95 -12.21
N GLY A 128 -13.61 14.97 -12.49
CA GLY A 128 -13.00 15.93 -13.40
C GLY A 128 -13.40 15.71 -14.86
N SER A 129 -13.15 16.69 -15.70
CA SER A 129 -13.54 16.66 -17.13
C SER A 129 -12.89 15.50 -17.90
N GLN A 130 -11.63 15.20 -17.60
CA GLN A 130 -10.92 14.08 -18.23
C GLN A 130 -11.53 12.74 -17.84
N ALA A 131 -11.84 12.53 -16.55
CA ALA A 131 -12.48 11.30 -16.09
C ALA A 131 -13.84 11.11 -16.76
N LYS A 132 -14.69 12.13 -16.78
CA LYS A 132 -16.00 12.10 -17.48
C LYS A 132 -15.85 11.72 -18.94
N ARG A 133 -14.92 12.37 -19.67
CA ARG A 133 -14.65 12.06 -21.08
C ARG A 133 -14.21 10.62 -21.30
N MET A 134 -13.32 10.10 -20.43
CA MET A 134 -12.79 8.75 -20.57
C MET A 134 -13.81 7.68 -20.20
N ILE A 135 -14.66 7.93 -19.19
CA ILE A 135 -15.78 7.05 -18.83
C ILE A 135 -16.78 7.00 -20.00
N ASN A 136 -17.21 8.14 -20.54
CA ASN A 136 -18.12 8.17 -21.70
C ASN A 136 -17.49 7.50 -22.95
N LYS A 137 -16.14 7.55 -23.10
CA LYS A 137 -15.48 6.82 -24.18
C LYS A 137 -15.57 5.31 -23.98
N SER A 138 -15.42 4.85 -22.72
CA SER A 138 -15.49 3.43 -22.37
C SER A 138 -16.88 2.82 -22.59
N GLU A 139 -17.95 3.60 -22.41
CA GLU A 139 -19.34 3.16 -22.64
C GLU A 139 -19.58 2.71 -24.08
N LYS A 140 -18.83 3.28 -25.04
CA LYS A 140 -18.91 2.92 -26.46
C LYS A 140 -18.17 1.63 -26.82
N GLN A 141 -17.45 1.03 -25.86
CA GLN A 141 -16.59 -0.13 -26.10
C GLN A 141 -17.26 -1.46 -25.76
N ALA A 142 -18.50 -1.46 -25.28
CA ALA A 142 -19.21 -2.65 -24.80
C ALA A 142 -18.41 -3.45 -23.74
N TYR A 143 -17.71 -2.77 -22.84
CA TYR A 143 -17.00 -3.40 -21.73
C TYR A 143 -17.97 -3.99 -20.71
N ARG A 144 -17.69 -5.22 -20.28
CA ARG A 144 -18.32 -5.83 -19.11
C ARG A 144 -17.38 -5.66 -17.92
N ILE A 145 -17.80 -4.87 -16.93
CA ILE A 145 -17.06 -4.62 -15.69
C ILE A 145 -17.76 -5.42 -14.60
N THR A 146 -17.04 -6.33 -13.95
CA THR A 146 -17.64 -7.22 -12.97
C THR A 146 -16.63 -7.70 -11.93
N TYR A 147 -17.11 -7.97 -10.74
CA TYR A 147 -16.31 -8.63 -9.71
C TYR A 147 -16.13 -10.12 -10.07
N THR A 148 -14.92 -10.62 -9.91
CA THR A 148 -14.53 -12.00 -10.19
C THR A 148 -13.73 -12.58 -9.03
N SER A 149 -13.61 -13.90 -8.98
CA SER A 149 -12.68 -14.57 -8.06
C SER A 149 -11.30 -14.82 -8.70
N ASN A 150 -11.18 -14.61 -10.01
CA ASN A 150 -9.97 -14.94 -10.77
C ASN A 150 -8.97 -13.76 -10.78
N LYS A 151 -8.01 -13.78 -9.85
CA LYS A 151 -6.93 -12.80 -9.83
C LYS A 151 -5.78 -13.14 -10.81
N ALA A 152 -5.70 -14.38 -11.32
CA ALA A 152 -4.58 -14.84 -12.13
C ALA A 152 -4.41 -14.03 -13.42
N GLU A 153 -5.52 -13.65 -14.08
CA GLU A 153 -5.49 -12.79 -15.26
C GLU A 153 -4.90 -11.41 -14.97
N ILE A 154 -5.23 -10.83 -13.81
CA ILE A 154 -4.69 -9.54 -13.40
C ILE A 154 -3.18 -9.65 -13.11
N PHE A 155 -2.73 -10.73 -12.47
CA PHE A 155 -1.31 -10.98 -12.25
C PHE A 155 -0.55 -11.24 -13.54
N SER A 156 -1.15 -11.91 -14.53
CA SER A 156 -0.59 -12.05 -15.87
C SER A 156 -0.37 -10.69 -16.53
N LEU A 157 -1.35 -9.79 -16.45
CA LEU A 157 -1.24 -8.43 -16.98
C LEU A 157 -0.24 -7.56 -16.17
N ILE A 158 -0.12 -7.76 -14.85
CA ILE A 158 0.93 -7.09 -14.06
C ILE A 158 2.31 -7.49 -14.58
N ARG A 159 2.53 -8.76 -14.88
CA ARG A 159 3.81 -9.26 -15.42
C ARG A 159 4.08 -8.73 -16.82
N SER A 160 3.11 -8.75 -17.72
CA SER A 160 3.30 -8.30 -19.09
C SER A 160 3.35 -6.78 -19.25
N GLU A 161 2.51 -6.03 -18.52
CA GLU A 161 2.29 -4.61 -18.75
C GLU A 161 3.03 -3.70 -17.77
N LEU A 162 3.31 -4.15 -16.53
CA LEU A 162 3.90 -3.30 -15.50
C LEU A 162 5.34 -3.68 -15.18
N LEU A 163 5.66 -4.96 -15.07
CA LEU A 163 7.01 -5.41 -14.72
C LEU A 163 8.10 -4.84 -15.65
N PRO A 164 7.92 -4.76 -16.98
CA PRO A 164 8.92 -4.17 -17.87
C PRO A 164 9.06 -2.65 -17.73
N LYS A 165 8.03 -1.98 -17.20
CA LYS A 165 7.92 -0.50 -17.16
C LYS A 165 8.29 0.11 -15.80
N ILE A 166 8.31 -0.69 -14.74
CA ILE A 166 8.48 -0.21 -13.36
C ILE A 166 9.72 -0.85 -12.75
N SER A 167 10.81 -0.10 -12.69
CA SER A 167 12.13 -0.59 -12.22
C SER A 167 12.16 -1.07 -10.77
N SER A 168 11.22 -0.62 -9.93
CA SER A 168 11.08 -1.07 -8.54
C SER A 168 10.35 -2.41 -8.40
N LEU A 169 9.69 -2.90 -9.46
CA LEU A 169 9.06 -4.22 -9.47
C LEU A 169 10.07 -5.30 -9.86
N SER A 170 9.92 -6.46 -9.26
CA SER A 170 10.64 -7.69 -9.61
C SER A 170 9.68 -8.87 -9.58
N GLU A 171 10.02 -9.95 -10.24
CA GLU A 171 9.19 -11.18 -10.19
C GLU A 171 9.01 -11.66 -8.74
N ALA A 172 10.07 -11.58 -7.93
CA ALA A 172 9.99 -11.93 -6.50
C ALA A 172 8.99 -11.04 -5.73
N SER A 173 8.93 -9.73 -6.03
CA SER A 173 7.96 -8.84 -5.39
C SER A 173 6.53 -9.12 -5.85
N ILE A 174 6.34 -9.49 -7.12
CA ILE A 174 5.01 -9.88 -7.66
C ILE A 174 4.55 -11.19 -7.01
N GLN A 175 5.43 -12.16 -6.85
CA GLN A 175 5.11 -13.43 -6.16
C GLN A 175 4.72 -13.21 -4.70
N ARG A 176 5.39 -12.32 -3.98
CA ARG A 176 5.01 -11.93 -2.62
C ARG A 176 3.61 -11.27 -2.59
N LEU A 177 3.35 -10.37 -3.54
CA LEU A 177 2.03 -9.77 -3.68
C LEU A 177 0.95 -10.81 -3.96
N GLU A 178 1.23 -11.78 -4.83
CA GLU A 178 0.29 -12.84 -5.19
C GLU A 178 -0.09 -13.70 -3.97
N LYS A 179 0.91 -14.11 -3.17
CA LYS A 179 0.71 -14.82 -1.90
C LYS A 179 -0.06 -13.98 -0.88
N SER A 180 0.26 -12.69 -0.77
CA SER A 180 -0.50 -11.78 0.09
C SER A 180 -1.97 -11.70 -0.33
N MET A 181 -2.25 -11.67 -1.64
CA MET A 181 -3.63 -11.67 -2.14
C MET A 181 -4.35 -13.01 -1.89
N ASP A 182 -3.63 -14.14 -1.83
CA ASP A 182 -4.19 -15.40 -1.37
C ASP A 182 -4.67 -15.28 0.08
N LYS A 183 -3.82 -14.75 0.96
CA LYS A 183 -4.18 -14.52 2.38
C LYS A 183 -5.34 -13.55 2.55
N MET A 184 -5.38 -12.48 1.76
CA MET A 184 -6.49 -11.52 1.79
C MET A 184 -7.79 -12.15 1.27
N SER A 185 -7.72 -13.05 0.29
CA SER A 185 -8.86 -13.80 -0.22
C SER A 185 -9.40 -14.80 0.83
N GLU A 186 -8.51 -15.55 1.50
CA GLU A 186 -8.87 -16.47 2.58
C GLU A 186 -9.61 -15.77 3.73
N ARG A 187 -9.27 -14.50 4.00
CA ARG A 187 -9.89 -13.66 5.04
C ARG A 187 -11.13 -12.89 4.55
N GLY A 188 -11.50 -13.02 3.27
CA GLY A 188 -12.64 -12.31 2.68
C GLY A 188 -12.42 -10.81 2.44
N HIS A 189 -11.17 -10.36 2.44
CA HIS A 189 -10.80 -8.94 2.23
C HIS A 189 -10.51 -8.60 0.78
N LEU A 190 -10.13 -9.57 -0.07
CA LEU A 190 -9.80 -9.33 -1.47
C LEU A 190 -11.06 -9.22 -2.34
N GLN A 191 -11.12 -8.16 -3.12
CA GLN A 191 -12.06 -7.99 -4.23
C GLN A 191 -11.28 -7.82 -5.54
N VAL A 192 -11.67 -8.55 -6.57
CA VAL A 192 -11.07 -8.45 -7.91
C VAL A 192 -12.11 -7.90 -8.86
N LEU A 193 -11.90 -6.69 -9.39
CA LEU A 193 -12.76 -6.09 -10.40
C LEU A 193 -12.09 -6.24 -11.76
N SER A 194 -12.72 -6.99 -12.67
CA SER A 194 -12.18 -7.27 -14.00
C SER A 194 -12.99 -6.59 -15.10
N VAL A 195 -12.31 -6.23 -16.17
CA VAL A 195 -12.90 -5.62 -17.38
C VAL A 195 -12.70 -6.56 -18.55
N PHE A 196 -13.80 -6.94 -19.18
CA PHE A 196 -13.83 -7.83 -20.33
C PHE A 196 -14.39 -7.14 -21.57
N GLN A 197 -13.93 -7.60 -22.73
CA GLN A 197 -14.58 -7.37 -24.02
C GLN A 197 -14.82 -8.74 -24.66
N GLY A 198 -16.07 -9.15 -24.82
CA GLY A 198 -16.41 -10.54 -25.05
C GLY A 198 -15.87 -11.41 -23.90
N GLU A 199 -15.10 -12.45 -24.23
CA GLU A 199 -14.47 -13.35 -23.27
C GLU A 199 -13.04 -12.91 -22.87
N GLN A 200 -12.47 -11.91 -23.55
CA GLN A 200 -11.11 -11.48 -23.29
C GLN A 200 -11.06 -10.53 -22.08
N CYS A 201 -10.22 -10.87 -21.08
CA CYS A 201 -9.88 -9.96 -19.99
C CYS A 201 -8.88 -8.90 -20.49
N LEU A 202 -9.29 -7.64 -20.42
CA LEU A 202 -8.49 -6.50 -20.84
C LEU A 202 -7.75 -5.82 -19.70
N GLY A 203 -8.13 -6.12 -18.46
CA GLY A 203 -7.54 -5.52 -17.28
C GLY A 203 -8.41 -5.68 -16.04
N GLY A 204 -7.91 -5.15 -14.94
CA GLY A 204 -8.68 -5.11 -13.69
C GLY A 204 -7.92 -4.53 -12.52
N LEU A 205 -8.59 -4.54 -11.39
CA LEU A 205 -8.14 -3.95 -10.13
C LEU A 205 -8.11 -5.03 -9.04
N LEU A 206 -7.04 -5.02 -8.24
CA LEU A 206 -6.96 -5.70 -6.95
C LEU A 206 -7.33 -4.68 -5.87
N LEU A 207 -8.44 -4.91 -5.21
CA LEU A 207 -8.99 -4.05 -4.16
C LEU A 207 -8.99 -4.81 -2.85
N ILE A 208 -8.73 -4.12 -1.75
CA ILE A 208 -8.81 -4.71 -0.41
C ILE A 208 -9.87 -3.96 0.38
N ASP A 209 -10.86 -4.71 0.83
CA ASP A 209 -11.95 -4.21 1.68
C ASP A 209 -11.62 -4.52 3.14
N PHE A 210 -11.20 -3.50 3.88
CA PHE A 210 -10.82 -3.63 5.29
C PHE A 210 -11.16 -2.36 6.07
N ASN A 211 -11.65 -2.48 7.28
CA ASN A 211 -11.96 -1.36 8.20
C ASN A 211 -12.63 -0.20 7.48
N GLN A 212 -13.77 -0.04 7.17
CA GLN A 212 -14.43 1.12 6.53
C GLN A 212 -13.69 1.73 5.31
N THR A 213 -12.73 0.99 4.71
CA THR A 213 -11.95 1.47 3.57
C THR A 213 -11.82 0.40 2.49
N VAL A 214 -12.09 0.77 1.25
CA VAL A 214 -11.72 -0.01 0.06
C VAL A 214 -10.43 0.57 -0.49
N LEU A 215 -9.35 -0.18 -0.38
CA LEU A 215 -8.02 0.20 -0.87
C LEU A 215 -7.82 -0.31 -2.30
N TYR A 216 -7.51 0.57 -3.24
CA TYR A 216 -6.96 0.19 -4.54
C TYR A 216 -5.47 -0.13 -4.40
N LEU A 217 -5.15 -1.42 -4.33
CA LEU A 217 -3.77 -1.85 -4.13
C LEU A 217 -2.97 -1.86 -5.42
N LYS A 218 -3.50 -2.45 -6.48
CA LYS A 218 -2.86 -2.55 -7.79
C LYS A 218 -3.87 -2.86 -8.89
N GLY A 219 -3.55 -2.40 -10.11
CA GLY A 219 -4.30 -2.78 -11.31
C GLY A 219 -3.40 -2.81 -12.52
N ALA A 220 -3.80 -3.60 -13.51
CA ALA A 220 -3.15 -3.67 -14.81
C ALA A 220 -4.18 -3.75 -15.93
N PHE A 221 -3.88 -3.11 -17.04
CA PHE A 221 -4.71 -3.06 -18.24
C PHE A 221 -3.84 -3.09 -19.48
N THR A 222 -4.34 -3.66 -20.56
CA THR A 222 -3.71 -3.55 -21.88
C THR A 222 -3.64 -2.07 -22.30
N ASP A 223 -2.66 -1.70 -23.11
CA ASP A 223 -2.49 -0.30 -23.55
C ASP A 223 -3.69 0.20 -24.37
N GLU A 224 -4.33 -0.69 -25.13
CA GLU A 224 -5.54 -0.37 -25.88
C GLU A 224 -6.72 -0.06 -24.93
N ALA A 225 -6.95 -0.91 -23.94
CA ALA A 225 -8.01 -0.71 -22.95
C ALA A 225 -7.80 0.61 -22.17
N LYS A 226 -6.57 0.94 -21.78
CA LYS A 226 -6.25 2.24 -21.15
C LYS A 226 -6.63 3.42 -22.06
N LYS A 227 -6.23 3.38 -23.33
CA LYS A 227 -6.55 4.42 -24.32
C LYS A 227 -8.06 4.60 -24.53
N ASN A 228 -8.83 3.53 -24.35
CA ASN A 228 -10.30 3.51 -24.52
C ASN A 228 -11.08 3.70 -23.22
N GLY A 229 -10.42 4.06 -22.13
CA GLY A 229 -11.05 4.48 -20.88
C GLY A 229 -11.39 3.37 -19.89
N ALA A 230 -11.02 2.12 -20.16
CA ALA A 230 -11.36 0.96 -19.33
C ALA A 230 -10.92 1.15 -17.86
N MET A 231 -9.72 1.69 -17.62
CA MET A 231 -9.22 1.94 -16.27
C MET A 231 -10.06 3.00 -15.53
N TYR A 232 -10.47 4.07 -16.21
CA TYR A 232 -11.34 5.10 -15.61
C TYR A 232 -12.71 4.53 -15.26
N ALA A 233 -13.28 3.70 -16.12
CA ALA A 233 -14.57 3.07 -15.86
C ALA A 233 -14.50 2.05 -14.71
N ALA A 234 -13.46 1.22 -14.67
CA ALA A 234 -13.25 0.28 -13.57
C ALA A 234 -13.07 0.99 -12.22
N MET A 235 -12.20 2.01 -12.17
CA MET A 235 -11.99 2.80 -10.96
C MET A 235 -13.27 3.52 -10.52
N ASN A 236 -14.00 4.13 -11.45
CA ASN A 236 -15.28 4.76 -11.12
C ASN A 236 -16.29 3.74 -10.57
N SER A 237 -16.37 2.55 -11.16
CA SER A 237 -17.23 1.46 -10.65
C SER A 237 -16.86 1.07 -9.22
N ALA A 238 -15.56 0.87 -8.93
CA ALA A 238 -15.08 0.54 -7.59
C ALA A 238 -15.37 1.66 -6.57
N ILE A 239 -15.15 2.92 -6.95
CA ILE A 239 -15.44 4.09 -6.11
C ILE A 239 -16.94 4.18 -5.79
N GLN A 240 -17.81 4.03 -6.79
CA GLN A 240 -19.25 4.06 -6.58
C GLN A 240 -19.72 2.95 -5.63
N GLN A 241 -19.18 1.73 -5.78
CA GLN A 241 -19.51 0.62 -4.88
C GLN A 241 -19.03 0.87 -3.43
N ALA A 242 -17.81 1.41 -3.25
CA ALA A 242 -17.31 1.77 -1.93
C ALA A 242 -18.23 2.82 -1.27
N LYS A 243 -18.63 3.86 -2.01
CA LYS A 243 -19.55 4.90 -1.50
C LYS A 243 -20.93 4.35 -1.17
N LEU A 244 -21.51 3.50 -2.00
CA LEU A 244 -22.79 2.84 -1.71
C LEU A 244 -22.74 1.98 -0.44
N ALA A 245 -21.56 1.39 -0.15
CA ALA A 245 -21.30 0.65 1.08
C ALA A 245 -20.97 1.56 2.29
N GLY A 246 -20.96 2.88 2.14
CA GLY A 246 -20.58 3.82 3.20
C GLY A 246 -19.10 3.79 3.56
N LYS A 247 -18.23 3.37 2.62
CA LYS A 247 -16.79 3.20 2.86
C LYS A 247 -15.96 4.28 2.17
N ASN A 248 -14.82 4.60 2.77
CA ASN A 248 -13.79 5.39 2.12
C ASN A 248 -13.20 4.62 0.93
N PHE A 249 -12.70 5.36 -0.07
CA PHE A 249 -11.91 4.76 -1.14
C PHE A 249 -10.49 5.32 -1.12
N ASP A 250 -9.50 4.47 -0.91
CA ASP A 250 -8.08 4.83 -0.85
C ASP A 250 -7.37 4.40 -2.15
N PHE A 251 -6.69 5.33 -2.82
CA PHE A 251 -5.99 5.06 -4.08
C PHE A 251 -4.60 4.43 -3.90
N GLY A 252 -4.16 4.21 -2.67
CA GLY A 252 -2.92 3.50 -2.34
C GLY A 252 -1.64 4.30 -2.53
N GLY A 253 -1.72 5.59 -2.79
CA GLY A 253 -0.59 6.51 -2.89
C GLY A 253 0.36 6.27 -4.08
N SER A 254 0.93 7.35 -4.59
CA SER A 254 1.99 7.30 -5.61
C SER A 254 2.77 8.62 -5.62
N ARG A 255 4.10 8.53 -5.81
CA ARG A 255 4.95 9.71 -6.04
C ARG A 255 4.99 10.16 -7.50
N VAL A 256 4.26 9.49 -8.39
CA VAL A 256 4.19 9.81 -9.81
C VAL A 256 3.09 10.84 -10.04
N GLU A 257 3.43 12.05 -10.48
CA GLU A 257 2.49 13.15 -10.68
C GLU A 257 1.32 12.79 -11.62
N GLY A 258 1.57 12.01 -12.66
CA GLY A 258 0.51 11.53 -13.55
C GLY A 258 -0.52 10.63 -12.85
N VAL A 259 -0.09 9.85 -11.83
CA VAL A 259 -1.01 9.03 -11.02
C VAL A 259 -1.81 9.91 -10.07
N ARG A 260 -1.17 10.89 -9.41
CA ARG A 260 -1.88 11.87 -8.60
C ARG A 260 -2.96 12.60 -9.42
N HIS A 261 -2.60 13.11 -10.60
CA HIS A 261 -3.56 13.76 -11.48
C HIS A 261 -4.73 12.84 -11.85
N PHE A 262 -4.46 11.58 -12.19
CA PHE A 262 -5.49 10.57 -12.47
C PHE A 262 -6.45 10.39 -11.27
N ASN A 263 -5.91 10.27 -10.06
CA ASN A 263 -6.70 10.09 -8.83
C ASN A 263 -7.58 11.33 -8.54
N LEU A 264 -7.03 12.54 -8.70
CA LEU A 264 -7.76 13.78 -8.53
C LEU A 264 -8.91 13.93 -9.58
N GLN A 265 -8.69 13.47 -10.83
CA GLN A 265 -9.74 13.46 -11.85
C GLN A 265 -10.90 12.52 -11.46
N LEU A 266 -10.65 11.49 -10.67
CA LEU A 266 -11.67 10.57 -10.15
C LEU A 266 -12.31 11.04 -8.83
N GLY A 267 -11.99 12.25 -8.37
CA GLY A 267 -12.56 12.85 -7.15
C GLY A 267 -11.72 12.59 -5.89
N GLY A 268 -10.49 12.08 -6.04
CA GLY A 268 -9.57 11.92 -4.93
C GLY A 268 -9.21 13.25 -4.27
N MET A 269 -9.03 13.24 -2.97
CA MET A 269 -8.59 14.37 -2.16
C MET A 269 -7.21 14.05 -1.59
N ASP A 270 -6.30 15.02 -1.60
CA ASP A 270 -4.95 14.83 -1.07
C ASP A 270 -4.98 14.60 0.45
N ARG A 271 -4.22 13.61 0.91
CA ARG A 271 -3.95 13.31 2.30
C ARG A 271 -2.46 13.18 2.50
N VAL A 272 -1.89 13.85 3.50
CA VAL A 272 -0.46 13.84 3.80
C VAL A 272 -0.11 12.58 4.58
N TYR A 273 1.07 12.02 4.30
CA TYR A 273 1.81 11.08 5.12
C TYR A 273 3.28 11.44 5.09
N TYR A 274 4.10 10.85 5.98
CA TYR A 274 5.45 11.31 6.23
C TYR A 274 6.47 10.23 5.92
N TYR A 275 7.49 10.59 5.15
CA TYR A 275 8.66 9.76 4.91
C TYR A 275 9.78 10.18 5.83
N HIS A 276 10.24 9.26 6.66
CA HIS A 276 11.33 9.45 7.62
C HIS A 276 12.59 8.75 7.12
N GLN A 277 13.72 9.46 7.16
CA GLN A 277 15.00 8.91 6.74
C GLN A 277 16.10 9.23 7.74
N TRP A 278 16.91 8.24 8.08
CA TRP A 278 18.14 8.40 8.86
C TRP A 278 19.19 7.36 8.47
N ASP A 279 20.48 7.70 8.65
CA ASP A 279 21.61 6.79 8.44
C ASP A 279 22.68 7.00 9.49
N ASN A 280 22.61 6.23 10.59
CA ASN A 280 23.56 6.11 11.66
C ASN A 280 24.41 4.84 11.50
N SER A 281 24.51 4.29 10.29
CA SER A 281 25.24 3.05 10.05
C SER A 281 26.72 3.18 10.39
N PRO A 282 27.38 2.09 10.81
CA PRO A 282 28.81 2.07 11.10
C PRO A 282 29.63 2.51 9.88
N PHE A 283 30.78 3.13 10.11
CA PHE A 283 31.65 3.63 9.04
C PHE A 283 32.02 2.53 8.02
N TRP A 284 32.38 1.35 8.49
CA TRP A 284 32.73 0.20 7.62
C TRP A 284 31.58 -0.19 6.68
N TYR A 285 30.32 -0.10 7.14
CA TYR A 285 29.15 -0.44 6.33
C TYR A 285 28.96 0.58 5.19
N ARG A 286 29.12 1.87 5.48
CA ARG A 286 29.06 2.94 4.47
C ARG A 286 30.14 2.74 3.40
N TRP A 287 31.34 2.35 3.83
CA TRP A 287 32.47 2.08 2.92
C TRP A 287 32.17 0.89 1.98
N VAL A 288 31.67 -0.22 2.53
CA VAL A 288 31.27 -1.39 1.72
C VAL A 288 30.13 -1.03 0.73
N LYS A 289 29.17 -0.20 1.14
CA LYS A 289 28.06 0.26 0.29
C LYS A 289 28.60 1.10 -0.90
N GLN A 290 29.59 1.98 -0.66
CA GLN A 290 30.24 2.78 -1.71
C GLN A 290 31.02 1.90 -2.70
N LEU A 291 31.81 0.94 -2.21
CA LEU A 291 32.53 -0.02 -3.04
C LEU A 291 31.59 -0.83 -3.95
N ARG A 292 30.49 -1.34 -3.42
CA ARG A 292 29.47 -2.06 -4.23
C ARG A 292 28.82 -1.19 -5.28
N LYS A 293 28.61 0.11 -5.00
CA LYS A 293 28.07 1.06 -5.98
C LYS A 293 29.09 1.32 -7.10
N ALA A 294 30.39 1.46 -6.78
CA ALA A 294 31.45 1.66 -7.76
C ALA A 294 31.68 0.44 -8.67
N LEU A 295 31.45 -0.79 -8.16
CA LEU A 295 31.59 -2.02 -8.94
C LEU A 295 30.36 -2.34 -9.84
N ARG A 296 29.26 -1.61 -9.71
CA ARG A 296 28.05 -1.78 -10.52
C ARG A 296 27.91 -0.76 -11.65
N ASN A 297 28.73 0.28 -11.61
CA ASN A 297 28.88 1.28 -12.69
C ASN A 297 30.08 0.92 -13.57
#